data_a0a9ccb68c2753f13f5640daabfa77ac
#
_entry.id   a0a9ccb68c2753f13f5640daabfa77ac
#
_cell.length_a   1.000
_cell.length_b   1.000
_cell.length_c   1.000
_cell.angle_alpha   90.00
_cell.angle_beta   90.00
_cell.angle_gamma   90.00
#
_symmetry.space_group_name_H-M   'P 1'
#
loop_
_entity.id
_entity.type
_entity.pdbx_description
1 polymer ?
#
loop_
_entity_poly.entity_id
_entity_poly.type
_entity_poly.pdbx_seq_one_letter_code
_entity_poly.pdbx_strand_id
1 'polypeptide(L)'
;MVLVVPGFIQRPSARLLVADDHDRVLLFSSVDATWFTPGGGIDDGEPLAMAAVRELREETGYRVDPEELGPVVATTSGHWRAGWDGQIRFSVESYFFLRVQEFALDSTGLDRYELDFITGHRWWSLAELQTTEENVVPWGLAVLLERLYAGETPAEPVRLPWHHPEFAHLADA
;
A
#
# COMPACT_ATOMS: atom_id res chain seq x y z
N MET A 1 15.49 -12.94 -5.34
CA MET A 1 16.56 -13.17 -4.35
C MET A 1 16.56 -11.98 -3.40
N VAL A 2 16.00 -12.16 -2.22
CA VAL A 2 16.00 -11.10 -1.18
C VAL A 2 17.40 -11.07 -0.57
N LEU A 3 18.10 -9.95 -0.74
CA LEU A 3 19.39 -9.73 -0.05
C LEU A 3 19.08 -9.60 1.46
N VAL A 4 19.36 -10.65 2.21
CA VAL A 4 19.33 -10.61 3.68
C VAL A 4 20.53 -9.78 4.13
N VAL A 5 20.29 -8.53 4.48
CA VAL A 5 21.27 -7.70 5.17
C VAL A 5 21.25 -8.16 6.64
N PRO A 6 22.37 -8.65 7.19
CA PRO A 6 22.43 -9.08 8.58
C PRO A 6 22.11 -7.90 9.51
N GLY A 7 21.15 -8.09 10.41
CA GLY A 7 20.83 -7.12 11.47
C GLY A 7 19.46 -6.44 11.39
N PHE A 8 18.68 -6.68 10.32
CA PHE A 8 17.32 -6.11 10.19
C PHE A 8 16.27 -7.21 10.05
N ILE A 9 15.12 -6.99 10.66
CA ILE A 9 13.95 -7.85 10.47
C ILE A 9 13.35 -7.51 9.11
N GLN A 10 13.31 -8.52 8.21
CA GLN A 10 12.63 -8.37 6.92
C GLN A 10 11.12 -8.39 7.12
N ARG A 11 10.41 -7.44 6.50
CA ARG A 11 8.96 -7.38 6.52
C ARG A 11 8.42 -7.12 5.11
N PRO A 12 8.28 -8.15 4.29
CA PRO A 12 7.60 -8.03 3.01
C PRO A 12 6.11 -7.76 3.24
N SER A 13 5.52 -6.94 2.38
CA SER A 13 4.11 -6.57 2.45
C SER A 13 3.48 -6.58 1.06
N ALA A 14 2.21 -6.96 1.00
CA ALA A 14 1.37 -6.88 -0.17
C ALA A 14 0.40 -5.69 -0.01
N ARG A 15 0.35 -4.81 -1.00
CA ARG A 15 -0.47 -3.61 -1.01
C ARG A 15 -1.37 -3.57 -2.24
N LEU A 16 -2.50 -2.88 -2.14
CA LEU A 16 -3.45 -2.76 -3.26
C LEU A 16 -3.75 -1.29 -3.55
N LEU A 17 -3.70 -0.96 -4.82
CA LEU A 17 -4.27 0.26 -5.38
C LEU A 17 -5.69 -0.08 -5.83
N VAL A 18 -6.66 0.04 -4.93
CA VAL A 18 -8.07 -0.28 -5.20
C VAL A 18 -8.72 0.95 -5.80
N ALA A 19 -9.06 0.89 -7.07
CA ALA A 19 -9.67 1.99 -7.82
C ALA A 19 -11.09 1.66 -8.24
N ASP A 20 -12.02 2.58 -8.01
CA ASP A 20 -13.41 2.43 -8.43
C ASP A 20 -13.62 2.81 -9.91
N ASP A 21 -14.86 2.70 -10.37
CA ASP A 21 -15.29 3.03 -11.73
C ASP A 21 -15.37 4.56 -12.01
N HIS A 22 -15.09 5.39 -10.99
CA HIS A 22 -14.97 6.85 -11.09
C HIS A 22 -13.52 7.34 -11.03
N ASP A 23 -12.53 6.44 -11.20
CA ASP A 23 -11.10 6.75 -11.08
C ASP A 23 -10.73 7.35 -9.72
N ARG A 24 -11.32 6.81 -8.64
CA ARG A 24 -10.96 7.15 -7.26
C ARG A 24 -10.27 5.97 -6.60
N VAL A 25 -9.21 6.23 -5.85
CA VAL A 25 -8.47 5.20 -5.09
C VAL A 25 -8.91 5.20 -3.63
N LEU A 26 -9.05 4.00 -3.07
CA LEU A 26 -9.34 3.81 -1.66
C LEU A 26 -8.07 3.98 -0.83
N LEU A 27 -8.12 4.89 0.15
CA LEU A 27 -7.06 5.04 1.15
C LEU A 27 -7.66 5.01 2.56
N PHE A 28 -6.90 4.44 3.49
CA PHE A 28 -7.14 4.51 4.92
C PHE A 28 -6.37 5.67 5.55
N SER A 29 -6.92 6.26 6.59
CA SER A 29 -6.22 7.22 7.44
C SER A 29 -5.76 6.56 8.73
N SER A 30 -4.59 6.93 9.22
CA SER A 30 -4.01 6.45 10.47
C SER A 30 -4.05 7.52 11.57
N VAL A 31 -3.79 7.11 12.81
CA VAL A 31 -3.73 7.99 13.98
C VAL A 31 -2.67 9.09 13.87
N ASP A 32 -1.64 8.92 13.04
CA ASP A 32 -0.60 9.92 12.77
C ASP A 32 -0.93 10.81 11.55
N ALA A 33 -2.20 10.81 11.10
CA ALA A 33 -2.69 11.59 9.98
C ALA A 33 -2.02 11.26 8.64
N THR A 34 -1.58 10.01 8.44
CA THR A 34 -1.07 9.51 7.18
C THR A 34 -2.16 8.73 6.44
N TRP A 35 -2.33 9.01 5.16
CA TRP A 35 -3.18 8.22 4.26
C TRP A 35 -2.35 7.15 3.57
N PHE A 36 -2.84 5.91 3.54
CA PHE A 36 -2.14 4.76 3.01
C PHE A 36 -3.08 3.78 2.32
N THR A 37 -2.50 2.91 1.50
CA THR A 37 -3.24 1.92 0.72
C THR A 37 -3.60 0.69 1.54
N PRO A 38 -4.70 -0.01 1.25
CA PRO A 38 -5.00 -1.31 1.81
C PRO A 38 -3.87 -2.31 1.64
N GLY A 39 -3.75 -3.24 2.58
CA GLY A 39 -2.79 -4.32 2.56
C GLY A 39 -1.88 -4.37 3.78
N GLY A 40 -1.13 -5.44 3.93
CA GLY A 40 -0.30 -5.68 5.10
C GLY A 40 0.79 -6.72 4.89
N GLY A 41 1.25 -7.29 5.98
CA GLY A 41 2.33 -8.25 6.00
C GLY A 41 2.00 -9.57 5.31
N ILE A 42 3.03 -10.22 4.79
CA ILE A 42 2.95 -11.55 4.20
C ILE A 42 3.30 -12.57 5.28
N ASP A 43 2.45 -13.57 5.46
CA ASP A 43 2.70 -14.67 6.39
C ASP A 43 3.77 -15.63 5.86
N ASP A 44 4.40 -16.39 6.76
CA ASP A 44 5.46 -17.33 6.40
C ASP A 44 4.97 -18.36 5.37
N GLY A 45 5.58 -18.34 4.18
CA GLY A 45 5.24 -19.22 3.07
C GLY A 45 3.99 -18.81 2.28
N GLU A 46 3.36 -17.70 2.63
CA GLU A 46 2.20 -17.18 1.90
C GLU A 46 2.64 -16.54 0.56
N PRO A 47 2.01 -16.90 -0.58
CA PRO A 47 2.24 -16.22 -1.84
C PRO A 47 1.77 -14.76 -1.78
N LEU A 48 2.51 -13.85 -2.43
CA LEU A 48 2.24 -12.41 -2.44
C LEU A 48 0.80 -12.05 -2.82
N ALA A 49 0.25 -12.66 -3.88
CA ALA A 49 -1.13 -12.42 -4.30
C ALA A 49 -2.17 -12.93 -3.29
N MET A 50 -1.86 -14.02 -2.58
CA MET A 50 -2.72 -14.54 -1.51
C MET A 50 -2.75 -13.59 -0.31
N ALA A 51 -1.60 -13.04 0.09
CA ALA A 51 -1.54 -12.02 1.11
C ALA A 51 -2.38 -10.79 0.73
N ALA A 52 -2.24 -10.31 -0.50
CA ALA A 52 -3.01 -9.17 -0.98
C ALA A 52 -4.52 -9.38 -0.89
N VAL A 53 -5.05 -10.52 -1.35
CA VAL A 53 -6.51 -10.78 -1.30
C VAL A 53 -7.00 -11.05 0.13
N ARG A 54 -6.16 -11.65 1.00
CA ARG A 54 -6.48 -11.84 2.42
C ARG A 54 -6.64 -10.50 3.12
N GLU A 55 -5.63 -9.63 3.00
CA GLU A 55 -5.64 -8.27 3.59
C GLU A 55 -6.83 -7.45 3.07
N LEU A 56 -7.07 -7.44 1.76
CA LEU A 56 -8.21 -6.73 1.18
C LEU A 56 -9.53 -7.18 1.80
N ARG A 57 -9.73 -8.49 1.97
CA ARG A 57 -10.93 -9.03 2.57
C ARG A 57 -11.05 -8.65 4.05
N GLU A 58 -9.96 -8.71 4.81
CA GLU A 58 -9.92 -8.40 6.25
C GLU A 58 -10.21 -6.92 6.50
N GLU A 59 -9.60 -6.03 5.71
CA GLU A 59 -9.73 -4.59 5.88
C GLU A 59 -11.01 -4.00 5.28
N THR A 60 -11.58 -4.62 4.23
CA THR A 60 -12.66 -4.00 3.45
C THR A 60 -13.90 -4.88 3.26
N GLY A 61 -13.81 -6.18 3.55
CA GLY A 61 -14.83 -7.17 3.21
C GLY A 61 -14.88 -7.55 1.72
N TYR A 62 -14.12 -6.86 0.85
CA TYR A 62 -14.13 -7.14 -0.58
C TYR A 62 -13.41 -8.45 -0.90
N ARG A 63 -14.01 -9.27 -1.78
CA ARG A 63 -13.48 -10.59 -2.16
C ARG A 63 -13.14 -10.60 -3.63
N VAL A 64 -11.95 -11.08 -3.93
CA VAL A 64 -11.41 -11.25 -5.27
C VAL A 64 -10.51 -12.48 -5.28
N ASP A 65 -10.42 -13.16 -6.39
CA ASP A 65 -9.48 -14.28 -6.54
C ASP A 65 -8.07 -13.75 -6.88
N PRO A 66 -6.99 -14.40 -6.39
CA PRO A 66 -5.62 -13.94 -6.62
C PRO A 66 -5.26 -13.76 -8.10
N GLU A 67 -5.86 -14.57 -8.99
CA GLU A 67 -5.65 -14.52 -10.43
C GLU A 67 -6.21 -13.24 -11.08
N GLU A 68 -7.12 -12.54 -10.39
CA GLU A 68 -7.72 -11.28 -10.88
C GLU A 68 -6.85 -10.05 -10.60
N LEU A 69 -5.83 -10.18 -9.72
CA LEU A 69 -4.98 -9.04 -9.34
C LEU A 69 -4.04 -8.56 -10.46
N GLY A 70 -3.74 -9.41 -11.43
CA GLY A 70 -2.75 -9.10 -12.46
C GLY A 70 -1.31 -9.01 -11.88
N PRO A 71 -0.39 -8.33 -12.58
CA PRO A 71 0.99 -8.20 -12.16
C PRO A 71 1.17 -7.15 -11.06
N VAL A 72 2.29 -7.24 -10.33
CA VAL A 72 2.76 -6.14 -9.48
C VAL A 72 3.08 -4.92 -10.34
N VAL A 73 2.49 -3.78 -10.04
CA VAL A 73 2.66 -2.53 -10.81
C VAL A 73 3.70 -1.59 -10.22
N ALA A 74 3.96 -1.70 -8.93
CA ALA A 74 4.96 -0.86 -8.26
C ALA A 74 5.56 -1.56 -7.05
N THR A 75 6.73 -1.09 -6.62
CA THR A 75 7.38 -1.49 -5.37
C THR A 75 7.92 -0.26 -4.66
N THR A 76 7.99 -0.33 -3.33
CA THR A 76 8.76 0.60 -2.52
C THR A 76 9.50 -0.18 -1.44
N SER A 77 10.62 0.35 -0.94
CA SER A 77 11.38 -0.32 0.11
C SER A 77 12.15 0.66 0.97
N GLY A 78 12.29 0.36 2.23
CA GLY A 78 13.05 1.19 3.15
C GLY A 78 13.06 0.69 4.57
N HIS A 79 13.87 1.35 5.39
CA HIS A 79 14.00 1.06 6.81
C HIS A 79 13.01 1.90 7.62
N TRP A 80 12.48 1.32 8.67
CA TRP A 80 11.66 2.00 9.64
C TRP A 80 11.81 1.40 11.02
N ARG A 81 11.51 2.19 12.04
CA ARG A 81 11.55 1.76 13.43
C ARG A 81 10.14 1.47 13.92
N ALA A 82 9.90 0.25 14.38
CA ALA A 82 8.61 -0.11 14.95
C ALA A 82 8.39 0.54 16.32
N GLY A 83 7.23 1.17 16.51
CA GLY A 83 6.91 1.88 17.75
C GLY A 83 6.70 0.97 18.96
N TRP A 84 6.31 -0.29 18.73
CA TRP A 84 5.96 -1.23 19.80
C TRP A 84 7.16 -1.97 20.43
N ASP A 85 8.28 -2.13 19.70
CA ASP A 85 9.49 -2.82 20.19
C ASP A 85 10.80 -2.08 19.91
N GLY A 86 10.73 -0.95 19.20
CA GLY A 86 11.87 -0.11 18.87
C GLY A 86 12.85 -0.72 17.87
N GLN A 87 12.57 -1.92 17.31
CA GLN A 87 13.47 -2.58 16.37
C GLN A 87 13.39 -1.97 14.99
N ILE A 88 14.53 -1.97 14.28
CA ILE A 88 14.59 -1.50 12.90
C ILE A 88 14.19 -2.66 11.99
N ARG A 89 13.25 -2.39 11.10
CA ARG A 89 12.75 -3.29 10.07
C ARG A 89 13.08 -2.75 8.69
N PHE A 90 13.29 -3.67 7.75
CA PHE A 90 13.37 -3.34 6.33
C PHE A 90 12.12 -3.88 5.64
N SER A 91 11.30 -2.99 5.13
CA SER A 91 10.11 -3.35 4.36
C SER A 91 10.37 -3.33 2.87
N VAL A 92 9.76 -4.29 2.18
CA VAL A 92 9.60 -4.29 0.73
C VAL A 92 8.11 -4.42 0.49
N GLU A 93 7.49 -3.38 -0.02
CA GLU A 93 6.07 -3.36 -0.35
C GLU A 93 5.87 -3.56 -1.84
N SER A 94 4.97 -4.46 -2.21
CA SER A 94 4.60 -4.74 -3.60
C SER A 94 3.14 -4.37 -3.82
N TYR A 95 2.88 -3.58 -4.85
CA TYR A 95 1.56 -3.01 -5.13
C TYR A 95 0.90 -3.70 -6.32
N PHE A 96 -0.33 -4.16 -6.11
CA PHE A 96 -1.24 -4.59 -7.18
C PHE A 96 -2.23 -3.47 -7.50
N PHE A 97 -2.68 -3.41 -8.75
CA PHE A 97 -3.75 -2.51 -9.17
C PHE A 97 -5.04 -3.29 -9.42
N LEU A 98 -6.11 -2.94 -8.71
CA LEU A 98 -7.39 -3.61 -8.80
C LEU A 98 -8.49 -2.60 -9.10
N ARG A 99 -9.21 -2.81 -10.22
CA ARG A 99 -10.44 -2.09 -10.52
C ARG A 99 -11.63 -2.77 -9.86
N VAL A 100 -12.47 -1.99 -9.21
CA VAL A 100 -13.70 -2.45 -8.56
C VAL A 100 -14.86 -1.52 -8.88
N GLN A 101 -16.09 -1.99 -8.70
CA GLN A 101 -17.20 -1.07 -8.53
C GLN A 101 -17.17 -0.50 -7.11
N GLU A 102 -17.63 0.73 -6.91
CA GLU A 102 -17.74 1.31 -5.58
C GLU A 102 -18.58 0.39 -4.66
N PHE A 103 -18.08 0.12 -3.47
CA PHE A 103 -18.73 -0.72 -2.48
C PHE A 103 -18.65 -0.10 -1.08
N ALA A 104 -19.56 -0.51 -0.21
CA ALA A 104 -19.50 -0.15 1.20
C ALA A 104 -18.46 -1.03 1.90
N LEU A 105 -17.51 -0.42 2.60
CA LEU A 105 -16.49 -1.15 3.35
C LEU A 105 -17.11 -1.88 4.54
N ASP A 106 -16.68 -3.12 4.72
CA ASP A 106 -16.91 -3.91 5.93
C ASP A 106 -15.57 -4.18 6.61
N SER A 107 -15.28 -3.40 7.63
CA SER A 107 -14.04 -3.47 8.41
C SER A 107 -14.13 -4.40 9.63
N THR A 108 -15.12 -5.27 9.69
CA THR A 108 -15.29 -6.23 10.83
C THR A 108 -14.19 -7.30 10.88
N GLY A 109 -13.41 -7.45 9.81
CA GLY A 109 -12.25 -8.34 9.73
C GLY A 109 -10.95 -7.76 10.28
N LEU A 110 -10.90 -6.46 10.60
CA LEU A 110 -9.71 -5.81 11.17
C LEU A 110 -9.33 -6.42 12.52
N ASP A 111 -8.05 -6.61 12.74
CA ASP A 111 -7.54 -7.01 14.04
C ASP A 111 -7.55 -5.83 15.04
N ARG A 112 -7.24 -6.13 16.30
CA ARG A 112 -7.29 -5.12 17.36
C ARG A 112 -6.29 -3.99 17.15
N TYR A 113 -5.11 -4.29 16.62
CA TYR A 113 -4.08 -3.29 16.34
C TYR A 113 -4.52 -2.36 15.21
N GLU A 114 -5.10 -2.92 14.14
CA GLU A 114 -5.62 -2.16 13.01
C GLU A 114 -6.79 -1.26 13.41
N LEU A 115 -7.70 -1.76 14.26
CA LEU A 115 -8.80 -0.96 14.82
C LEU A 115 -8.31 0.22 15.66
N ASP A 116 -7.18 0.08 16.35
CA ASP A 116 -6.58 1.16 17.12
C ASP A 116 -5.78 2.13 16.25
N PHE A 117 -5.31 1.68 15.08
CA PHE A 117 -4.45 2.44 14.18
C PHE A 117 -5.20 3.16 13.06
N ILE A 118 -6.20 2.50 12.43
CA ILE A 118 -6.99 3.04 11.32
C ILE A 118 -8.10 3.92 11.87
N THR A 119 -8.11 5.20 11.51
CA THR A 119 -9.08 6.19 11.97
C THR A 119 -10.22 6.43 10.99
N GLY A 120 -10.08 6.00 9.75
CA GLY A 120 -11.09 6.16 8.71
C GLY A 120 -10.63 5.72 7.34
N HIS A 121 -11.47 5.94 6.36
CA HIS A 121 -11.17 5.68 4.95
C HIS A 121 -11.83 6.73 4.05
N ARG A 122 -11.31 6.87 2.84
CA ARG A 122 -11.85 7.75 1.82
C ARG A 122 -11.48 7.27 0.43
N TRP A 123 -12.38 7.48 -0.52
CA TRP A 123 -12.11 7.38 -1.94
C TRP A 123 -11.57 8.71 -2.44
N TRP A 124 -10.35 8.70 -2.96
CA TRP A 124 -9.63 9.89 -3.42
C TRP A 124 -9.61 9.95 -4.94
N SER A 125 -10.04 11.08 -5.51
CA SER A 125 -9.84 11.35 -6.92
C SER A 125 -8.38 11.72 -7.22
N LEU A 126 -7.97 11.57 -8.48
CA LEU A 126 -6.63 11.95 -8.91
C LEU A 126 -6.35 13.45 -8.67
N ALA A 127 -7.34 14.32 -8.93
CA ALA A 127 -7.21 15.76 -8.71
C ALA A 127 -6.98 16.11 -7.23
N GLU A 128 -7.65 15.41 -6.31
CA GLU A 128 -7.42 15.59 -4.87
C GLU A 128 -6.01 15.14 -4.47
N LEU A 129 -5.54 13.99 -4.97
CA LEU A 129 -4.18 13.50 -4.69
C LEU A 129 -3.09 14.43 -5.23
N GLN A 130 -3.33 15.10 -6.37
CA GLN A 130 -2.38 16.01 -6.99
C GLN A 130 -2.29 17.36 -6.26
N THR A 131 -3.30 17.74 -5.48
CA THR A 131 -3.40 19.07 -4.86
C THR A 131 -3.40 19.05 -3.33
N THR A 132 -3.46 17.86 -2.71
CA THR A 132 -3.50 17.75 -1.25
C THR A 132 -2.15 18.10 -0.62
N GLU A 133 -2.21 18.72 0.56
CA GLU A 133 -1.08 18.91 1.47
C GLU A 133 -1.02 17.82 2.56
N GLU A 134 -1.99 16.88 2.54
CA GLU A 134 -2.02 15.76 3.48
C GLU A 134 -0.92 14.74 3.16
N ASN A 135 -0.47 14.04 4.19
CA ASN A 135 0.56 13.01 4.03
C ASN A 135 -0.05 11.75 3.40
N VAL A 136 0.27 11.48 2.15
CA VAL A 136 -0.22 10.32 1.40
C VAL A 136 0.95 9.44 0.97
N VAL A 137 0.90 8.16 1.33
CA VAL A 137 1.89 7.16 0.93
C VAL A 137 1.25 6.04 0.10
N PRO A 138 1.96 5.46 -0.86
CA PRO A 138 3.38 5.71 -1.21
C PRO A 138 3.58 7.04 -1.93
N TRP A 139 4.75 7.62 -1.77
CA TRP A 139 5.14 8.81 -2.51
C TRP A 139 5.16 8.53 -4.01
N GLY A 140 4.62 9.44 -4.81
CA GLY A 140 4.46 9.23 -6.25
C GLY A 140 3.18 8.50 -6.67
N LEU A 141 2.27 8.21 -5.72
CA LEU A 141 1.01 7.52 -5.99
C LEU A 141 0.19 8.20 -7.10
N ALA A 142 0.03 9.51 -7.07
CA ALA A 142 -0.77 10.24 -8.06
C ALA A 142 -0.23 10.06 -9.49
N VAL A 143 1.08 10.14 -9.67
CA VAL A 143 1.74 9.94 -10.98
C VAL A 143 1.56 8.51 -11.49
N LEU A 144 1.66 7.52 -10.60
CA LEU A 144 1.42 6.12 -10.96
C LEU A 144 -0.04 5.89 -11.36
N LEU A 145 -0.99 6.41 -10.57
CA LEU A 145 -2.42 6.25 -10.85
C LEU A 145 -2.84 6.90 -12.17
N GLU A 146 -2.30 8.08 -12.50
CA GLU A 146 -2.57 8.74 -13.78
C GLU A 146 -2.27 7.81 -14.98
N ARG A 147 -1.15 7.11 -14.95
CA ARG A 147 -0.77 6.13 -15.98
C ARG A 147 -1.68 4.90 -15.96
N LEU A 148 -1.96 4.34 -14.78
CA LEU A 148 -2.82 3.18 -14.64
C LEU A 148 -4.26 3.47 -15.10
N TYR A 149 -4.78 4.67 -14.81
CA TYR A 149 -6.11 5.10 -15.26
C TYR A 149 -6.16 5.32 -16.79
N ALA A 150 -5.04 5.71 -17.40
CA ALA A 150 -4.91 5.74 -18.85
C ALA A 150 -4.78 4.35 -19.50
N GLY A 151 -4.80 3.28 -18.70
CA GLY A 151 -4.66 1.90 -19.19
C GLY A 151 -3.22 1.43 -19.41
N GLU A 152 -2.24 2.18 -18.93
CA GLU A 152 -0.82 1.84 -19.04
C GLU A 152 -0.41 0.92 -17.89
N THR A 153 -0.32 -0.39 -18.14
CA THR A 153 0.28 -1.33 -17.18
C THR A 153 1.81 -1.34 -17.40
N PRO A 154 2.62 -1.01 -16.36
CA PRO A 154 4.07 -1.06 -16.50
C PRO A 154 4.55 -2.47 -16.84
N ALA A 155 5.51 -2.58 -17.77
CA ALA A 155 6.13 -3.87 -18.12
C ALA A 155 6.95 -4.46 -16.96
N GLU A 156 7.51 -3.59 -16.13
CA GLU A 156 8.15 -3.94 -14.86
C GLU A 156 7.63 -3.03 -13.75
N PRO A 157 7.60 -3.49 -12.48
CA PRO A 157 7.12 -2.67 -11.37
C PRO A 157 7.88 -1.34 -11.25
N VAL A 158 7.12 -0.24 -11.16
CA VAL A 158 7.70 1.09 -10.93
C VAL A 158 8.24 1.15 -9.51
N ARG A 159 9.49 1.58 -9.36
CA ARG A 159 10.06 1.80 -8.03
C ARG A 159 9.66 3.16 -7.49
N LEU A 160 8.85 3.18 -6.43
CA LEU A 160 8.40 4.40 -5.76
C LEU A 160 9.36 4.78 -4.62
N PRO A 161 9.51 6.09 -4.33
CA PRO A 161 10.30 6.55 -3.19
C PRO A 161 9.75 6.05 -1.86
N TRP A 162 10.63 5.67 -0.93
CA TRP A 162 10.26 5.35 0.45
C TRP A 162 10.06 6.60 1.31
N HIS A 163 10.89 7.62 1.08
CA HIS A 163 10.82 8.90 1.78
C HIS A 163 10.22 9.98 0.88
N HIS A 164 9.70 11.04 1.51
CA HIS A 164 9.27 12.21 0.77
C HIS A 164 10.41 12.71 -0.13
N PRO A 165 10.16 13.00 -1.42
CA PRO A 165 11.22 13.35 -2.38
C PRO A 165 12.10 14.55 -1.95
N GLU A 166 11.53 15.51 -1.20
CA GLU A 166 12.29 16.64 -0.66
C GLU A 166 13.34 16.23 0.38
N PHE A 167 13.17 15.08 1.04
CA PHE A 167 14.06 14.54 2.06
C PHE A 167 14.87 13.34 1.58
N ALA A 168 14.79 12.98 0.30
CA ALA A 168 15.49 11.81 -0.25
C ALA A 168 17.02 11.89 -0.04
N HIS A 169 17.59 13.10 -0.02
CA HIS A 169 19.02 13.33 0.24
C HIS A 169 19.47 12.99 1.67
N LEU A 170 18.52 12.82 2.62
CA LEU A 170 18.82 12.44 3.99
C LEU A 170 18.79 10.92 4.22
N ALA A 171 18.31 10.17 3.24
CA ALA A 171 18.15 8.71 3.36
C ALA A 171 19.46 7.94 3.23
N ASP A 172 20.51 8.57 2.69
CA ASP A 172 21.84 8.00 2.45
C ASP A 172 22.88 8.44 3.52
N ALA A 173 22.44 9.09 4.60
CA ALA A 173 23.30 9.59 5.66
C ALA A 173 23.34 8.68 6.89
#